data_f1319ecd6b26fcc14f0584984f4e7ab0
#
_entry.id   f1319ecd6b26fcc14f0584984f4e7ab0
#
_cell.length_a   1.000
_cell.length_b   1.000
_cell.length_c   1.000
_cell.angle_alpha   90.00
_cell.angle_beta   90.00
_cell.angle_gamma   90.00
#
_symmetry.space_group_name_H-M   'P 1'
#
loop_
_entity.id
_entity.type
_entity.pdbx_description
1 polymer ?
#
loop_
_entity_poly.entity_id
_entity_poly.type
_entity_poly.pdbx_seq_one_letter_code
_entity_poly.pdbx_strand_id
1 'polypeptide(L)'
;MGKDEADAGTIQVGDTVNMIGVGQERMEELDPSKTVWEEISGGQDEVELGGNYVNSRAYVSWYGFKSAQQQQKVANLSGGERNRVQLAKLLKSGANLIILDEPTNDLDVETLRSLEEALLNFAGCAMVVSHDRFFLDRIATHILAFEGDSSCYFFEGNYAEYEQNRIQRLGDQVIKPIKFAPLVNA
;
A
#
# COMPACT_ATOMS: atom_id res chain seq x y z
N MET A 1 4.16 4.83 -14.35
CA MET A 1 5.59 4.56 -14.10
C MET A 1 6.42 4.48 -15.39
N GLY A 2 5.86 4.77 -16.55
CA GLY A 2 6.56 4.85 -17.83
C GLY A 2 7.12 3.52 -18.36
N LYS A 3 6.65 2.37 -17.85
CA LYS A 3 7.08 1.06 -18.32
C LYS A 3 6.28 0.57 -19.53
N ASP A 4 5.04 1.04 -19.66
CA ASP A 4 4.14 0.74 -20.76
C ASP A 4 3.61 2.02 -21.38
N GLU A 5 3.35 1.99 -22.66
CA GLU A 5 2.69 3.06 -23.40
C GLU A 5 1.18 2.82 -23.41
N ALA A 6 0.39 3.90 -23.31
CA ALA A 6 -1.05 3.80 -23.40
C ALA A 6 -1.47 3.48 -24.84
N ASP A 7 -2.35 2.49 -25.05
CA ASP A 7 -2.88 2.15 -26.37
C ASP A 7 -3.65 3.31 -27.01
N ALA A 8 -4.26 4.17 -26.18
CA ALA A 8 -4.94 5.39 -26.61
C ALA A 8 -5.00 6.42 -25.45
N GLY A 9 -5.17 7.69 -25.80
CA GLY A 9 -5.22 8.77 -24.84
C GLY A 9 -3.83 9.29 -24.43
N THR A 10 -3.79 10.16 -23.44
CA THR A 10 -2.55 10.78 -22.91
C THR A 10 -2.51 10.68 -21.41
N ILE A 11 -1.35 10.33 -20.86
CA ILE A 11 -1.07 10.36 -19.43
C ILE A 11 -0.14 11.54 -19.19
N GLN A 12 -0.61 12.52 -18.39
CA GLN A 12 0.21 13.67 -18.02
C GLN A 12 0.50 13.61 -16.51
N VAL A 13 1.77 13.55 -16.16
CA VAL A 13 2.24 13.65 -14.78
C VAL A 13 2.64 15.09 -14.51
N GLY A 14 2.13 15.68 -13.43
CA GLY A 14 2.47 17.04 -13.04
C GLY A 14 3.93 17.16 -12.59
N ASP A 15 4.54 18.32 -12.80
CA ASP A 15 5.97 18.56 -12.51
C ASP A 15 6.35 18.40 -11.04
N THR A 16 5.38 18.56 -10.13
CA THR A 16 5.58 18.41 -8.68
C THR A 16 5.31 17.02 -8.15
N VAL A 17 4.88 16.09 -9.02
CA VAL A 17 4.58 14.70 -8.60
C VAL A 17 5.88 13.92 -8.43
N ASN A 18 6.19 13.59 -7.18
CA ASN A 18 7.24 12.65 -6.82
C ASN A 18 6.59 11.30 -6.54
N MET A 19 6.66 10.40 -7.54
CA MET A 19 5.98 9.11 -7.52
C MET A 19 6.93 7.99 -7.11
N ILE A 20 6.49 7.17 -6.17
CA ILE A 20 7.16 5.91 -5.84
C ILE A 20 6.17 4.76 -6.00
N GLY A 21 6.63 3.67 -6.62
CA GLY A 21 5.82 2.47 -6.80
C GLY A 21 6.51 1.27 -6.19
N VAL A 22 5.75 0.48 -5.46
CA VAL A 22 6.18 -0.80 -4.90
C VAL A 22 5.34 -1.90 -5.52
N GLY A 23 5.95 -2.61 -6.47
CA GLY A 23 5.50 -3.91 -6.89
C GLY A 23 6.38 -4.97 -6.22
N GLN A 24 5.97 -6.23 -6.27
CA GLN A 24 6.66 -7.38 -5.65
C GLN A 24 8.18 -7.50 -5.97
N GLU A 25 8.68 -6.79 -6.97
CA GLU A 25 10.05 -6.94 -7.48
C GLU A 25 11.06 -5.88 -7.01
N ARG A 26 10.68 -4.86 -6.24
CA ARG A 26 11.58 -3.75 -5.87
C ARG A 26 11.44 -3.32 -4.42
N MET A 27 11.60 -4.26 -3.51
CA MET A 27 11.99 -3.89 -2.15
C MET A 27 13.49 -3.63 -2.15
N GLU A 28 13.92 -2.45 -1.75
CA GLU A 28 15.34 -2.15 -1.56
C GLU A 28 15.96 -3.18 -0.64
N GLU A 29 17.14 -3.67 -1.00
CA GLU A 29 17.88 -4.59 -0.15
C GLU A 29 18.27 -3.88 1.14
N LEU A 30 17.81 -4.40 2.28
CA LEU A 30 18.12 -3.85 3.59
C LEU A 30 19.56 -4.19 3.98
N ASP A 31 20.28 -3.24 4.55
CA ASP A 31 21.64 -3.47 5.04
C ASP A 31 21.62 -4.30 6.35
N PRO A 32 22.07 -5.58 6.31
CA PRO A 32 22.01 -6.46 7.47
C PRO A 32 22.89 -6.00 8.63
N SER A 33 23.88 -5.13 8.38
CA SER A 33 24.82 -4.65 9.38
C SER A 33 24.29 -3.50 10.22
N LYS A 34 23.27 -2.77 9.71
CA LYS A 34 22.67 -1.64 10.40
C LYS A 34 21.66 -2.08 11.46
N THR A 35 21.41 -1.19 12.41
CA THR A 35 20.25 -1.31 13.29
C THR A 35 18.98 -0.89 12.56
N VAL A 36 17.82 -1.30 13.06
CA VAL A 36 16.50 -0.86 12.54
C VAL A 36 16.43 0.66 12.46
N TRP A 37 16.86 1.34 13.52
CA TRP A 37 16.86 2.80 13.55
C TRP A 37 17.78 3.40 12.50
N GLU A 38 19.01 2.92 12.36
CA GLU A 38 19.95 3.40 11.34
C GLU A 38 19.43 3.15 9.92
N GLU A 39 18.82 1.99 9.68
CA GLU A 39 18.30 1.62 8.37
C GLU A 39 17.12 2.50 7.95
N ILE A 40 16.21 2.81 8.88
CA ILE A 40 15.04 3.65 8.61
C ILE A 40 15.42 5.14 8.59
N SER A 41 16.13 5.62 9.62
CA SER A 41 16.43 7.04 9.77
C SER A 41 17.60 7.53 8.92
N GLY A 42 18.48 6.61 8.48
CA GLY A 42 19.77 6.98 7.92
C GLY A 42 20.72 7.53 8.97
N GLY A 43 20.48 7.26 10.26
CA GLY A 43 21.27 7.77 11.39
C GLY A 43 20.95 9.22 11.77
N GLN A 44 19.88 9.79 11.24
CA GLN A 44 19.44 11.16 11.54
C GLN A 44 18.47 11.16 12.72
N ASP A 45 18.54 12.18 13.58
CA ASP A 45 17.64 12.34 14.72
C ASP A 45 16.21 12.75 14.31
N GLU A 46 16.07 13.34 13.14
CA GLU A 46 14.77 13.75 12.57
C GLU A 46 14.56 13.15 11.19
N VAL A 47 13.31 12.92 10.84
CA VAL A 47 12.83 12.45 9.55
C VAL A 47 11.88 13.48 8.96
N GLU A 48 12.09 13.86 7.72
CA GLU A 48 11.18 14.73 6.98
C GLU A 48 10.03 13.93 6.39
N LEU A 49 8.79 14.36 6.68
CA LEU A 49 7.56 13.75 6.18
C LEU A 49 6.66 14.87 5.62
N GLY A 50 6.59 14.99 4.30
CA GLY A 50 5.72 15.98 3.66
C GLY A 50 5.99 17.42 4.09
N GLY A 51 7.26 17.79 4.30
CA GLY A 51 7.67 19.13 4.73
C GLY A 51 7.67 19.35 6.24
N ASN A 52 7.26 18.34 7.04
CA ASN A 52 7.33 18.38 8.50
C ASN A 52 8.47 17.49 9.01
N TYR A 53 9.12 17.93 10.10
CA TYR A 53 10.17 17.13 10.76
C TYR A 53 9.61 16.41 11.97
N VAL A 54 9.88 15.11 12.04
CA VAL A 54 9.45 14.23 13.13
C VAL A 54 10.68 13.56 13.73
N ASN A 55 10.71 13.43 15.06
CA ASN A 55 11.78 12.67 15.73
C ASN A 55 11.85 11.25 15.14
N SER A 56 13.04 10.84 14.71
CA SER A 56 13.24 9.58 13.99
C SER A 56 12.91 8.34 14.83
N ARG A 57 13.14 8.39 16.15
CA ARG A 57 12.80 7.27 17.03
C ARG A 57 11.29 7.15 17.25
N ALA A 58 10.58 8.27 17.28
CA ALA A 58 9.12 8.29 17.29
C ALA A 58 8.58 7.71 15.98
N TYR A 59 9.12 8.14 14.84
CA TYR A 59 8.76 7.61 13.53
C TYR A 59 8.94 6.09 13.44
N VAL A 60 10.11 5.59 13.82
CA VAL A 60 10.39 4.14 13.84
C VAL A 60 9.43 3.37 14.76
N SER A 61 8.96 3.99 15.85
CA SER A 61 8.01 3.36 16.77
C SER A 61 6.61 3.16 16.17
N TRP A 62 6.21 3.96 15.18
CA TRP A 62 4.94 3.80 14.46
C TRP A 62 4.86 2.46 13.71
N TYR A 63 6.01 1.91 13.32
CA TYR A 63 6.13 0.60 12.65
C TYR A 63 6.36 -0.56 13.63
N GLY A 64 6.03 -0.38 14.91
CA GLY A 64 6.10 -1.44 15.92
C GLY A 64 7.47 -1.65 16.55
N PHE A 65 8.51 -0.89 16.18
CA PHE A 65 9.84 -1.02 16.77
C PHE A 65 10.01 -0.07 17.95
N LYS A 66 9.86 -0.58 19.17
CA LYS A 66 9.92 0.20 20.41
C LYS A 66 11.26 -0.03 21.13
N SER A 67 11.81 1.04 21.69
CA SER A 67 12.99 1.01 22.59
C SER A 67 14.14 0.11 22.10
N ALA A 68 14.34 -1.02 22.74
CA ALA A 68 15.44 -1.95 22.44
C ALA A 68 15.37 -2.55 21.01
N GLN A 69 14.17 -2.72 20.45
CA GLN A 69 13.99 -3.26 19.10
C GLN A 69 14.60 -2.35 18.03
N GLN A 70 14.65 -1.04 18.27
CA GLN A 70 15.29 -0.09 17.35
C GLN A 70 16.81 -0.28 17.23
N GLN A 71 17.42 -0.90 18.23
CA GLN A 71 18.85 -1.22 18.25
C GLN A 71 19.15 -2.63 17.70
N GLN A 72 18.11 -3.40 17.41
CA GLN A 72 18.28 -4.73 16.83
C GLN A 72 18.87 -4.62 15.42
N LYS A 73 19.77 -5.52 15.07
CA LYS A 73 20.35 -5.57 13.72
C LYS A 73 19.33 -6.10 12.71
N VAL A 74 19.30 -5.50 11.53
CA VAL A 74 18.45 -5.92 10.41
C VAL A 74 18.64 -7.40 10.06
N ALA A 75 19.86 -7.92 10.20
CA ALA A 75 20.17 -9.33 9.99
C ALA A 75 19.30 -10.28 10.85
N ASN A 76 18.88 -9.83 12.04
CA ASN A 76 18.15 -10.64 13.03
C ASN A 76 16.63 -10.51 12.93
N LEU A 77 16.11 -9.72 11.98
CA LEU A 77 14.69 -9.48 11.80
C LEU A 77 14.01 -10.68 11.11
N SER A 78 12.80 -10.97 11.55
CA SER A 78 11.84 -11.82 10.84
C SER A 78 11.42 -11.22 9.50
N GLY A 79 10.78 -12.01 8.62
CA GLY A 79 10.25 -11.52 7.35
C GLY A 79 9.26 -10.36 7.53
N GLY A 80 8.30 -10.48 8.45
CA GLY A 80 7.33 -9.42 8.75
C GLY A 80 7.99 -8.15 9.30
N GLU A 81 8.99 -8.26 10.17
CA GLU A 81 9.75 -7.11 10.65
C GLU A 81 10.53 -6.41 9.54
N ARG A 82 11.14 -7.17 8.61
CA ARG A 82 11.81 -6.61 7.43
C ARG A 82 10.83 -5.85 6.54
N ASN A 83 9.64 -6.38 6.32
CA ASN A 83 8.58 -5.70 5.56
C ASN A 83 8.20 -4.36 6.22
N ARG A 84 8.09 -4.30 7.55
CA ARG A 84 7.82 -3.04 8.27
C ARG A 84 8.96 -2.02 8.13
N VAL A 85 10.22 -2.47 8.16
CA VAL A 85 11.38 -1.59 7.91
C VAL A 85 11.33 -1.02 6.50
N GLN A 86 11.05 -1.86 5.50
CA GLN A 86 10.93 -1.42 4.11
C GLN A 86 9.80 -0.43 3.91
N LEU A 87 8.64 -0.69 4.52
CA LEU A 87 7.50 0.23 4.51
C LEU A 87 7.87 1.59 5.12
N ALA A 88 8.56 1.59 6.26
CA ALA A 88 9.01 2.83 6.89
C ALA A 88 9.98 3.62 6.00
N LYS A 89 10.91 2.95 5.33
CA LYS A 89 11.83 3.58 4.36
C LYS A 89 11.08 4.17 3.17
N LEU A 90 10.12 3.43 2.63
CA LEU A 90 9.29 3.85 1.51
C LEU A 90 8.56 5.15 1.82
N LEU A 91 7.84 5.20 2.94
CA LEU A 91 6.99 6.33 3.30
C LEU A 91 7.80 7.57 3.72
N LYS A 92 9.07 7.39 4.09
CA LYS A 92 10.03 8.47 4.33
C LYS A 92 10.65 9.05 3.05
N SER A 93 10.50 8.42 1.91
CA SER A 93 11.23 8.76 0.67
C SER A 93 10.94 10.17 0.11
N GLY A 94 10.03 10.94 0.72
CA GLY A 94 9.61 12.26 0.24
C GLY A 94 8.70 12.18 -0.99
N ALA A 95 8.19 11.00 -1.34
CA ALA A 95 7.17 10.85 -2.36
C ALA A 95 5.86 11.51 -1.92
N ASN A 96 5.13 12.10 -2.87
CA ASN A 96 3.78 12.61 -2.65
C ASN A 96 2.70 11.80 -3.37
N LEU A 97 3.13 10.80 -4.14
CA LEU A 97 2.26 9.77 -4.74
C LEU A 97 2.89 8.39 -4.55
N ILE A 98 2.18 7.50 -3.85
CA ILE A 98 2.59 6.12 -3.66
C ILE A 98 1.66 5.22 -4.46
N ILE A 99 2.24 4.27 -5.21
CA ILE A 99 1.50 3.22 -5.92
C ILE A 99 1.87 1.88 -5.31
N LEU A 100 0.88 1.17 -4.77
CA LEU A 100 1.03 -0.14 -4.15
C LEU A 100 0.21 -1.17 -4.92
N ASP A 101 0.88 -2.26 -5.31
CA ASP A 101 0.24 -3.38 -6.01
C ASP A 101 0.21 -4.59 -5.09
N GLU A 102 -1.00 -5.01 -4.69
CA GLU A 102 -1.28 -6.11 -3.75
C GLU A 102 -0.42 -6.07 -2.47
N PRO A 103 -0.37 -4.92 -1.77
CA PRO A 103 0.54 -4.74 -0.65
C PRO A 103 0.19 -5.57 0.59
N THR A 104 -0.98 -6.20 0.61
CA THR A 104 -1.47 -7.04 1.72
C THR A 104 -1.03 -8.50 1.63
N ASN A 105 -0.50 -8.92 0.47
CA ASN A 105 -0.06 -10.30 0.27
C ASN A 105 1.09 -10.64 1.21
N ASP A 106 1.01 -11.82 1.82
CA ASP A 106 2.02 -12.38 2.74
C ASP A 106 2.32 -11.53 4.00
N LEU A 107 1.45 -10.56 4.33
CA LEU A 107 1.60 -9.77 5.55
C LEU A 107 0.94 -10.45 6.75
N ASP A 108 1.64 -10.46 7.88
CA ASP A 108 1.03 -10.76 9.16
C ASP A 108 0.11 -9.60 9.64
N VAL A 109 -0.74 -9.88 10.63
CA VAL A 109 -1.74 -8.91 11.14
C VAL A 109 -1.10 -7.64 11.69
N GLU A 110 0.07 -7.72 12.31
CA GLU A 110 0.78 -6.55 12.86
C GLU A 110 1.34 -5.67 11.76
N THR A 111 1.92 -6.29 10.73
CA THR A 111 2.44 -5.58 9.55
C THR A 111 1.29 -4.93 8.77
N LEU A 112 0.15 -5.61 8.60
CA LEU A 112 -1.02 -5.06 7.95
C LEU A 112 -1.55 -3.82 8.68
N ARG A 113 -1.66 -3.86 10.01
CA ARG A 113 -2.06 -2.69 10.81
C ARG A 113 -1.08 -1.53 10.67
N SER A 114 0.21 -1.82 10.68
CA SER A 114 1.25 -0.80 10.49
C SER A 114 1.14 -0.15 9.10
N LEU A 115 0.83 -0.93 8.06
CA LEU A 115 0.58 -0.42 6.71
C LEU A 115 -0.67 0.47 6.68
N GLU A 116 -1.78 0.04 7.27
CA GLU A 116 -3.01 0.83 7.36
C GLU A 116 -2.76 2.18 8.04
N GLU A 117 -2.15 2.17 9.23
CA GLU A 117 -1.83 3.39 9.98
C GLU A 117 -0.88 4.31 9.20
N ALA A 118 0.11 3.75 8.54
CA ALA A 118 1.06 4.50 7.76
C ALA A 118 0.42 5.18 6.54
N LEU A 119 -0.49 4.49 5.84
CA LEU A 119 -1.24 5.07 4.71
C LEU A 119 -2.24 6.13 5.16
N LEU A 120 -2.93 5.93 6.29
CA LEU A 120 -3.85 6.93 6.83
C LEU A 120 -3.15 8.21 7.29
N ASN A 121 -1.88 8.12 7.72
CA ASN A 121 -1.07 9.27 8.12
C ASN A 121 -0.19 9.82 6.99
N PHE A 122 -0.23 9.24 5.81
CA PHE A 122 0.55 9.71 4.68
C PHE A 122 0.02 11.04 4.16
N ALA A 123 0.88 12.05 4.09
CA ALA A 123 0.50 13.40 3.67
C ALA A 123 0.28 13.58 2.16
N GLY A 124 0.49 12.51 1.37
CA GLY A 124 0.32 12.49 -0.08
C GLY A 124 -0.89 11.68 -0.53
N CYS A 125 -0.87 11.30 -1.80
CA CYS A 125 -1.86 10.44 -2.43
C CYS A 125 -1.36 9.01 -2.48
N ALA A 126 -2.20 8.03 -2.13
CA ALA A 126 -1.90 6.62 -2.29
C ALA A 126 -2.87 5.99 -3.30
N MET A 127 -2.31 5.33 -4.33
CA MET A 127 -3.06 4.48 -5.24
C MET A 127 -2.74 3.04 -4.89
N VAL A 128 -3.76 2.28 -4.50
CA VAL A 128 -3.61 0.90 -4.04
C VAL A 128 -4.42 -0.02 -4.91
N VAL A 129 -3.78 -1.05 -5.46
CA VAL A 129 -4.45 -2.19 -6.10
C VAL A 129 -4.49 -3.31 -5.06
N SER A 130 -5.68 -3.78 -4.71
CA SER A 130 -5.83 -4.88 -3.76
C SER A 130 -7.15 -5.63 -3.97
N HIS A 131 -7.14 -6.93 -3.65
CA HIS A 131 -8.31 -7.77 -3.53
C HIS A 131 -8.83 -7.90 -2.10
N ASP A 132 -8.12 -7.35 -1.12
CA ASP A 132 -8.55 -7.36 0.29
C ASP A 132 -9.58 -6.26 0.55
N ARG A 133 -10.85 -6.67 0.61
CA ARG A 133 -12.00 -5.77 0.81
C ARG A 133 -11.97 -5.08 2.16
N PHE A 134 -11.49 -5.77 3.20
CA PHE A 134 -11.41 -5.21 4.55
C PHE A 134 -10.31 -4.15 4.65
N PHE A 135 -9.22 -4.36 3.98
CA PHE A 135 -8.16 -3.38 3.87
C PHE A 135 -8.64 -2.15 3.10
N LEU A 136 -9.22 -2.33 1.91
CA LEU A 136 -9.76 -1.24 1.10
C LEU A 136 -10.84 -0.44 1.85
N ASP A 137 -11.71 -1.11 2.60
CA ASP A 137 -12.77 -0.44 3.36
C ASP A 137 -12.23 0.51 4.44
N ARG A 138 -11.07 0.20 5.02
CA ARG A 138 -10.44 1.02 6.06
C ARG A 138 -9.65 2.20 5.53
N ILE A 139 -9.03 2.07 4.35
CA ILE A 139 -8.09 3.07 3.86
C ILE A 139 -8.61 3.89 2.68
N ALA A 140 -9.53 3.34 1.88
CA ALA A 140 -9.96 3.98 0.66
C ALA A 140 -10.94 5.13 0.94
N THR A 141 -10.67 6.26 0.32
CA THR A 141 -11.57 7.41 0.21
C THR A 141 -12.24 7.48 -1.15
N HIS A 142 -11.66 6.81 -2.14
CA HIS A 142 -12.16 6.72 -3.51
C HIS A 142 -11.87 5.33 -4.07
N ILE A 143 -12.77 4.81 -4.89
CA ILE A 143 -12.64 3.52 -5.56
C ILE A 143 -12.63 3.73 -7.08
N LEU A 144 -11.64 3.18 -7.76
CA LEU A 144 -11.62 3.04 -9.20
C LEU A 144 -11.86 1.57 -9.53
N ALA A 145 -13.10 1.23 -9.90
CA ALA A 145 -13.51 -0.15 -10.12
C ALA A 145 -13.52 -0.52 -11.60
N PHE A 146 -12.89 -1.64 -11.94
CA PHE A 146 -12.99 -2.28 -13.24
C PHE A 146 -14.13 -3.31 -13.19
N GLU A 147 -15.30 -2.94 -13.70
CA GLU A 147 -16.54 -3.72 -13.53
C GLU A 147 -16.82 -4.71 -14.68
N GLY A 148 -15.83 -4.97 -15.53
CA GLY A 148 -15.96 -5.81 -16.73
C GLY A 148 -16.27 -4.98 -17.98
N ASP A 149 -16.28 -5.65 -19.16
CA ASP A 149 -16.55 -5.05 -20.47
C ASP A 149 -15.73 -3.76 -20.75
N SER A 150 -14.50 -3.68 -20.20
CA SER A 150 -13.63 -2.50 -20.27
C SER A 150 -14.23 -1.24 -19.65
N SER A 151 -15.31 -1.38 -18.87
CA SER A 151 -15.90 -0.26 -18.15
C SER A 151 -15.14 0.02 -16.84
N CYS A 152 -14.93 1.30 -16.57
CA CYS A 152 -14.28 1.79 -15.37
C CYS A 152 -15.22 2.74 -14.64
N TYR A 153 -15.48 2.51 -13.37
CA TYR A 153 -16.35 3.32 -12.54
C TYR A 153 -15.59 3.96 -11.40
N PHE A 154 -15.64 5.29 -11.34
CA PHE A 154 -15.03 6.05 -10.24
C PHE A 154 -16.09 6.38 -9.19
N PHE A 155 -15.80 6.08 -7.94
CA PHE A 155 -16.70 6.26 -6.81
C PHE A 155 -15.96 6.97 -5.66
N GLU A 156 -16.60 7.99 -5.08
CA GLU A 156 -16.15 8.66 -3.88
C GLU A 156 -16.79 7.98 -2.66
N GLY A 157 -15.98 7.36 -1.83
CA GLY A 157 -16.37 6.58 -0.66
C GLY A 157 -15.47 5.39 -0.42
N ASN A 158 -15.76 4.63 0.65
CA ASN A 158 -15.05 3.41 0.99
C ASN A 158 -15.59 2.20 0.18
N TYR A 159 -15.00 1.02 0.45
CA TYR A 159 -15.37 -0.17 -0.31
C TYR A 159 -16.81 -0.63 -0.04
N ALA A 160 -17.27 -0.56 1.21
CA ALA A 160 -18.65 -0.99 1.57
C ALA A 160 -19.71 -0.09 0.92
N GLU A 161 -19.47 1.22 0.88
CA GLU A 161 -20.34 2.19 0.21
C GLU A 161 -20.36 1.97 -1.31
N TYR A 162 -19.20 1.72 -1.91
CA TYR A 162 -19.11 1.36 -3.32
C TYR A 162 -19.89 0.08 -3.64
N GLU A 163 -19.77 -0.97 -2.81
CA GLU A 163 -20.49 -2.23 -3.06
C GLU A 163 -22.01 -2.06 -2.97
N GLN A 164 -22.50 -1.26 -2.02
CA GLN A 164 -23.92 -0.87 -1.95
C GLN A 164 -24.38 -0.11 -3.21
N ASN A 165 -23.60 0.86 -3.64
CA ASN A 165 -23.87 1.61 -4.88
C ASN A 165 -23.85 0.69 -6.11
N ARG A 166 -22.90 -0.23 -6.19
CA ARG A 166 -22.80 -1.21 -7.28
C ARG A 166 -24.04 -2.10 -7.35
N ILE A 167 -24.53 -2.61 -6.21
CA ILE A 167 -25.74 -3.43 -6.14
C ILE A 167 -26.96 -2.61 -6.61
N GLN A 168 -27.08 -1.34 -6.19
CA GLN A 168 -28.19 -0.48 -6.61
C GLN A 168 -28.16 -0.18 -8.12
N ARG A 169 -26.97 0.05 -8.72
CA ARG A 169 -26.82 0.37 -10.15
C ARG A 169 -27.01 -0.85 -11.05
N LEU A 170 -26.47 -1.98 -10.68
CA LEU A 170 -26.39 -3.16 -11.55
C LEU A 170 -27.48 -4.20 -11.24
N GLY A 171 -28.19 -4.05 -10.10
CA GLY A 171 -29.26 -4.95 -9.69
C GLY A 171 -28.83 -6.42 -9.64
N ASP A 172 -29.72 -7.32 -10.01
CA ASP A 172 -29.47 -8.77 -10.00
C ASP A 172 -28.37 -9.25 -10.99
N GLN A 173 -27.81 -8.36 -11.80
CA GLN A 173 -26.68 -8.70 -12.68
C GLN A 173 -25.39 -8.92 -11.90
N VAL A 174 -25.29 -8.41 -10.68
CA VAL A 174 -24.10 -8.54 -9.83
C VAL A 174 -23.91 -9.94 -9.26
N ILE A 175 -25.00 -10.71 -9.15
CA ILE A 175 -25.00 -12.02 -8.49
C ILE A 175 -25.44 -13.11 -9.47
N LYS A 176 -24.63 -13.38 -10.48
CA LYS A 176 -24.69 -14.70 -11.11
C LYS A 176 -23.63 -15.58 -10.44
N PRO A 177 -24.03 -16.49 -9.54
CA PRO A 177 -23.07 -17.49 -9.06
C PRO A 177 -22.55 -18.25 -10.28
N ILE A 178 -21.23 -18.40 -10.39
CA ILE A 178 -20.62 -19.25 -11.41
C ILE A 178 -21.18 -20.64 -11.20
N LYS A 179 -22.09 -21.08 -12.06
CA LYS A 179 -22.59 -22.45 -12.08
C LYS A 179 -21.50 -23.30 -12.69
N PHE A 180 -20.70 -23.95 -11.84
CA PHE A 180 -19.82 -25.01 -12.31
C PHE A 180 -20.70 -26.14 -12.89
N ALA A 181 -20.38 -26.60 -14.10
CA ALA A 181 -20.97 -27.82 -14.62
C ALA A 181 -20.58 -28.99 -13.69
N PRO A 182 -21.53 -29.89 -13.33
CA PRO A 182 -21.17 -31.05 -12.54
C PRO A 182 -20.12 -31.88 -13.29
N LEU A 183 -19.10 -32.33 -12.54
CA LEU A 183 -18.12 -33.27 -13.09
C LEU A 183 -18.88 -34.52 -13.57
N VAL A 184 -18.87 -34.75 -14.87
CA VAL A 184 -19.38 -36.01 -15.45
C VAL A 184 -18.32 -37.03 -15.14
N ASN A 185 -18.64 -37.95 -14.21
CA ASN A 185 -17.77 -39.08 -13.93
C ASN A 185 -17.66 -39.95 -15.22
N ALA A 186 -16.44 -40.06 -15.70
CA ALA A 186 -16.09 -40.99 -16.78
C ALA A 186 -15.91 -42.39 -16.23
#